data_d6c443b7fc90890e6fbaa64ddaaf6015
#
_entry.id   d6c443b7fc90890e6fbaa64ddaaf6015
#
_cell.length_a   1.000
_cell.length_b   1.000
_cell.length_c   1.000
_cell.angle_alpha   90.00
_cell.angle_beta   90.00
_cell.angle_gamma   90.00
#
_symmetry.space_group_name_H-M   'P 1'
#
loop_
_entity.id
_entity.type
_entity.pdbx_description
1 polymer ?
#
loop_
_entity_poly.entity_id
_entity_poly.type
_entity_poly.pdbx_seq_one_letter_code
_entity_poly.pdbx_strand_id
1 'polypeptide(L)'
;IGPRTRGALAERGIVADLMAHEYVGESLAQALLDSGPVRSVLIPRALVARDVLPEALRKSGAQVDVVAAYETKPVSSDRAEALRELLSSGQVDAVMFTSGSTVNSMCSLLGADAAALLGGVLVASIGPITSAALTEHGVKPTVTATEYTVDGLLDALAIHFAPS
;
A
#
# COMPACT_ATOMS: atom_id res chain seq x y z
N ILE A 1 -8.51 -4.36 10.11
CA ILE A 1 -9.40 -4.20 8.95
C ILE A 1 -9.20 -5.33 7.94
N GLY A 2 -7.98 -5.81 7.70
CA GLY A 2 -7.67 -6.86 6.73
C GLY A 2 -6.86 -8.01 7.33
N PRO A 3 -6.57 -9.08 6.53
CA PRO A 3 -5.90 -10.29 7.01
C PRO A 3 -4.51 -10.03 7.61
N ARG A 4 -3.75 -9.09 7.05
CA ARG A 4 -2.42 -8.72 7.59
C ARG A 4 -2.53 -8.11 9.00
N THR A 5 -3.51 -7.23 9.23
CA THR A 5 -3.76 -6.66 10.57
C THR A 5 -4.18 -7.74 11.55
N ARG A 6 -5.07 -8.66 11.12
CA ARG A 6 -5.48 -9.81 11.92
C ARG A 6 -4.29 -10.72 12.27
N GLY A 7 -3.42 -11.01 11.31
CA GLY A 7 -2.21 -11.80 11.52
C GLY A 7 -1.26 -11.16 12.54
N ALA A 8 -0.98 -9.87 12.38
CA ALA A 8 -0.12 -9.11 13.29
C ALA A 8 -0.68 -9.02 14.74
N LEU A 9 -1.99 -9.01 14.90
CA LEU A 9 -2.65 -9.12 16.21
C LEU A 9 -2.47 -10.51 16.80
N ALA A 10 -2.70 -11.55 15.99
CA ALA A 10 -2.58 -12.95 16.42
C ALA A 10 -1.15 -13.29 16.89
N GLU A 11 -0.12 -12.79 16.21
CA GLU A 11 1.29 -12.91 16.63
C GLU A 11 1.56 -12.31 18.02
N ARG A 12 0.70 -11.40 18.47
CA ARG A 12 0.74 -10.76 19.81
C ARG A 12 -0.27 -11.34 20.80
N GLY A 13 -0.87 -12.47 20.45
CA GLY A 13 -1.87 -13.14 21.28
C GLY A 13 -3.25 -12.46 21.31
N ILE A 14 -3.51 -11.53 20.39
CA ILE A 14 -4.79 -10.81 20.29
C ILE A 14 -5.62 -11.45 19.17
N VAL A 15 -6.79 -11.97 19.54
CA VAL A 15 -7.75 -12.51 18.57
C VAL A 15 -8.68 -11.39 18.10
N ALA A 16 -8.78 -11.18 16.80
CA ALA A 16 -9.72 -10.22 16.24
C ALA A 16 -11.13 -10.85 16.20
N ASP A 17 -12.09 -10.24 16.88
CA ASP A 17 -13.48 -10.70 16.93
C ASP A 17 -14.21 -10.44 15.62
N LEU A 18 -13.84 -9.37 14.91
CA LEU A 18 -14.49 -8.94 13.68
C LEU A 18 -13.46 -8.58 12.59
N MET A 19 -13.73 -9.00 11.38
CA MET A 19 -12.99 -8.57 10.19
C MET A 19 -13.98 -8.15 9.12
N ALA A 20 -13.73 -7.02 8.47
CA ALA A 20 -14.57 -6.56 7.37
C ALA A 20 -14.51 -7.53 6.18
N HIS A 21 -15.60 -7.65 5.45
CA HIS A 21 -15.68 -8.50 4.26
C HIS A 21 -14.83 -7.93 3.12
N GLU A 22 -14.92 -6.61 2.92
CA GLU A 22 -14.00 -5.83 2.11
C GLU A 22 -13.10 -5.01 3.04
N TYR A 23 -11.82 -4.87 2.68
CA TYR A 23 -10.82 -4.27 3.57
C TYR A 23 -10.80 -2.73 3.48
N VAL A 24 -11.99 -2.14 3.50
CA VAL A 24 -12.25 -0.69 3.46
C VAL A 24 -12.99 -0.22 4.71
N GLY A 25 -12.91 1.09 5.00
CA GLY A 25 -13.52 1.67 6.19
C GLY A 25 -15.03 1.54 6.23
N GLU A 26 -15.67 1.64 5.07
CA GLU A 26 -17.11 1.51 4.85
C GLU A 26 -17.61 0.12 5.29
N SER A 27 -16.96 -0.92 4.81
CA SER A 27 -17.30 -2.32 5.13
C SER A 27 -17.05 -2.64 6.60
N LEU A 28 -16.00 -2.08 7.22
CA LEU A 28 -15.74 -2.25 8.65
C LEU A 28 -16.80 -1.55 9.50
N ALA A 29 -17.22 -0.33 9.11
CA ALA A 29 -18.29 0.38 9.80
C ALA A 29 -19.59 -0.43 9.78
N GLN A 30 -19.99 -0.94 8.61
CA GLN A 30 -21.18 -1.75 8.47
C GLN A 30 -21.10 -3.02 9.32
N ALA A 31 -20.02 -3.77 9.24
CA ALA A 31 -19.83 -5.00 10.00
C ALA A 31 -19.90 -4.76 11.52
N LEU A 32 -19.36 -3.64 12.02
CA LEU A 32 -19.46 -3.25 13.43
C LEU A 32 -20.90 -2.95 13.83
N LEU A 33 -21.64 -2.20 13.01
CA LEU A 33 -23.03 -1.83 13.29
C LEU A 33 -23.96 -3.05 13.24
N ASP A 34 -23.71 -3.98 12.33
CA ASP A 34 -24.46 -5.24 12.21
C ASP A 34 -24.19 -6.20 13.38
N SER A 35 -23.03 -6.08 14.05
CA SER A 35 -22.69 -6.91 15.22
C SER A 35 -23.44 -6.52 16.50
N GLY A 36 -24.14 -5.38 16.49
CA GLY A 36 -24.93 -4.89 17.62
C GLY A 36 -24.66 -3.43 17.98
N PRO A 37 -25.23 -2.94 19.09
CA PRO A 37 -25.10 -1.55 19.50
C PRO A 37 -23.66 -1.21 19.89
N VAL A 38 -23.06 -0.28 19.16
CA VAL A 38 -21.70 0.24 19.39
C VAL A 38 -21.80 1.52 20.21
N ARG A 39 -21.23 1.52 21.43
CA ARG A 39 -21.29 2.68 22.34
C ARG A 39 -20.03 3.54 22.34
N SER A 40 -18.88 2.89 22.38
CA SER A 40 -17.57 3.57 22.44
C SER A 40 -16.55 2.83 21.60
N VAL A 41 -15.79 3.56 20.79
CA VAL A 41 -14.80 3.00 19.88
C VAL A 41 -13.51 3.81 19.93
N LEU A 42 -12.40 3.13 20.08
CA LEU A 42 -11.07 3.67 19.89
C LEU A 42 -10.53 3.24 18.53
N ILE A 43 -10.10 4.20 17.71
CA ILE A 43 -9.58 3.96 16.37
C ILE A 43 -8.12 4.42 16.28
N PRO A 44 -7.14 3.55 16.55
CA PRO A 44 -5.74 3.84 16.22
C PRO A 44 -5.57 3.76 14.70
N ARG A 45 -5.09 4.84 14.09
CA ARG A 45 -4.92 4.90 12.63
C ARG A 45 -3.76 5.81 12.22
N ALA A 46 -3.47 5.89 10.92
CA ALA A 46 -2.57 6.90 10.40
C ALA A 46 -3.10 8.32 10.70
N LEU A 47 -2.18 9.27 10.92
CA LEU A 47 -2.53 10.69 11.11
C LEU A 47 -3.37 11.22 9.93
N VAL A 48 -2.97 10.89 8.71
CA VAL A 48 -3.71 11.20 7.50
C VAL A 48 -4.45 9.95 7.02
N ALA A 49 -5.77 9.94 7.14
CA ALA A 49 -6.64 8.87 6.70
C ALA A 49 -8.06 9.41 6.45
N ARG A 50 -8.86 8.70 5.65
CA ARG A 50 -10.26 9.07 5.38
C ARG A 50 -11.11 8.93 6.65
N ASP A 51 -12.02 9.86 6.88
CA ASP A 51 -12.88 9.89 8.07
C ASP A 51 -14.16 9.06 7.96
N VAL A 52 -14.30 8.25 6.92
CA VAL A 52 -15.50 7.46 6.64
C VAL A 52 -15.92 6.57 7.81
N LEU A 53 -14.99 5.80 8.39
CA LEU A 53 -15.25 4.93 9.53
C LEU A 53 -15.64 5.72 10.79
N PRO A 54 -14.86 6.72 11.26
CA PRO A 54 -15.25 7.53 12.41
C PRO A 54 -16.59 8.23 12.24
N GLU A 55 -16.86 8.80 11.06
CA GLU A 55 -18.11 9.51 10.78
C GLU A 55 -19.32 8.57 10.79
N ALA A 56 -19.22 7.40 10.17
CA ALA A 56 -20.30 6.41 10.17
C ALA A 56 -20.66 5.98 11.59
N LEU A 57 -19.66 5.71 12.44
CA LEU A 57 -19.88 5.32 13.83
C LEU A 57 -20.44 6.46 14.69
N ARG A 58 -19.99 7.70 14.50
CA ARG A 58 -20.58 8.87 15.19
C ARG A 58 -22.04 9.10 14.79
N LYS A 59 -22.36 8.94 13.51
CA LYS A 59 -23.75 9.03 13.02
C LYS A 59 -24.67 7.99 13.63
N SER A 60 -24.17 6.81 13.99
CA SER A 60 -24.93 5.79 14.72
C SER A 60 -25.08 6.06 16.23
N GLY A 61 -24.49 7.14 16.74
CA GLY A 61 -24.55 7.54 18.14
C GLY A 61 -23.40 7.04 19.00
N ALA A 62 -22.39 6.42 18.42
CA ALA A 62 -21.21 5.97 19.15
C ALA A 62 -20.28 7.14 19.54
N GLN A 63 -19.69 7.07 20.71
CA GLN A 63 -18.54 7.89 21.08
C GLN A 63 -17.31 7.33 20.35
N VAL A 64 -16.62 8.17 19.58
CA VAL A 64 -15.47 7.72 18.76
C VAL A 64 -14.24 8.57 19.07
N ASP A 65 -13.24 7.90 19.64
CA ASP A 65 -11.91 8.44 19.88
C ASP A 65 -10.96 7.98 18.78
N VAL A 66 -10.37 8.94 18.07
CA VAL A 66 -9.39 8.69 17.01
C VAL A 66 -8.02 9.06 17.49
N VAL A 67 -7.08 8.11 17.43
CA VAL A 67 -5.69 8.31 17.86
C VAL A 67 -4.77 8.11 16.66
N ALA A 68 -3.95 9.13 16.37
CA ALA A 68 -2.88 9.01 15.39
C ALA A 68 -1.77 8.10 15.95
N ALA A 69 -1.72 6.86 15.48
CA ALA A 69 -0.74 5.87 15.92
C ALA A 69 0.56 5.93 15.08
N TYR A 70 0.49 6.44 13.87
CA TYR A 70 1.64 6.61 12.98
C TYR A 70 1.38 7.69 11.92
N GLU A 71 2.45 8.17 11.33
CA GLU A 71 2.42 9.09 10.19
C GLU A 71 3.26 8.51 9.05
N THR A 72 2.72 8.56 7.83
CA THR A 72 3.49 8.23 6.62
C THR A 72 4.13 9.52 6.10
N LYS A 73 5.46 9.58 6.14
CA LYS A 73 6.22 10.72 5.62
C LYS A 73 6.85 10.35 4.29
N PRO A 74 6.84 11.25 3.30
CA PRO A 74 7.67 11.10 2.12
C PRO A 74 9.15 10.93 2.51
N VAL A 75 9.88 10.19 1.71
CA VAL A 75 11.33 10.07 1.88
C VAL A 75 11.96 11.44 1.65
N SER A 76 12.93 11.80 2.49
CA SER A 76 13.61 13.08 2.39
C SER A 76 14.47 13.19 1.12
N SER A 77 14.67 14.42 0.64
CA SER A 77 15.37 14.71 -0.62
C SER A 77 16.85 14.29 -0.65
N ASP A 78 17.49 14.16 0.52
CA ASP A 78 18.86 13.65 0.65
C ASP A 78 19.01 12.20 0.19
N ARG A 79 17.94 11.42 0.22
CA ARG A 79 17.90 10.06 -0.32
C ARG A 79 17.64 9.99 -1.82
N ALA A 80 17.20 11.08 -2.44
CA ALA A 80 16.92 11.12 -3.87
C ALA A 80 18.20 10.91 -4.70
N GLU A 81 19.31 11.52 -4.29
CA GLU A 81 20.58 11.39 -4.98
C GLU A 81 21.13 9.96 -4.89
N ALA A 82 21.15 9.39 -3.69
CA ALA A 82 21.56 8.00 -3.51
C ALA A 82 20.69 7.01 -4.33
N LEU A 83 19.40 7.31 -4.48
CA LEU A 83 18.50 6.49 -5.29
C LEU A 83 18.81 6.64 -6.79
N ARG A 84 19.10 7.86 -7.27
CA ARG A 84 19.52 8.09 -8.67
C ARG A 84 20.83 7.36 -8.97
N GLU A 85 21.82 7.50 -8.10
CA GLU A 85 23.10 6.78 -8.21
C GLU A 85 22.88 5.26 -8.27
N LEU A 86 22.07 4.73 -7.38
CA LEU A 86 21.77 3.30 -7.32
C LEU A 86 21.12 2.81 -8.62
N LEU A 87 20.10 3.51 -9.14
CA LEU A 87 19.43 3.14 -10.39
C LEU A 87 20.34 3.30 -11.62
N SER A 88 21.26 4.26 -11.61
CA SER A 88 22.19 4.50 -12.70
C SER A 88 23.41 3.57 -12.69
N SER A 89 23.72 2.96 -11.55
CA SER A 89 24.93 2.14 -11.37
C SER A 89 24.89 0.79 -12.07
N GLY A 90 23.72 0.34 -12.55
CA GLY A 90 23.54 -1.01 -13.09
C GLY A 90 23.56 -2.12 -12.02
N GLN A 91 23.45 -1.76 -10.74
CA GLN A 91 23.42 -2.72 -9.61
C GLN A 91 22.00 -3.15 -9.24
N VAL A 92 20.98 -2.54 -9.88
CA VAL A 92 19.57 -2.86 -9.66
C VAL A 92 19.01 -3.57 -10.88
N ASP A 93 18.67 -4.82 -10.73
CA ASP A 93 18.05 -5.62 -11.79
C ASP A 93 16.55 -5.34 -11.92
N ALA A 94 15.87 -5.15 -10.78
CA ALA A 94 14.43 -4.94 -10.76
C ALA A 94 13.95 -3.98 -9.68
N VAL A 95 12.90 -3.22 -9.98
CA VAL A 95 12.16 -2.40 -9.02
C VAL A 95 10.72 -2.90 -8.95
N MET A 96 10.26 -3.22 -7.72
CA MET A 96 8.92 -3.74 -7.47
C MET A 96 8.01 -2.68 -6.87
N PHE A 97 6.84 -2.48 -7.49
CA PHE A 97 5.81 -1.56 -7.00
C PHE A 97 4.60 -2.34 -6.51
N THR A 98 4.30 -2.21 -5.21
CA THR A 98 3.17 -2.89 -4.55
C THR A 98 1.95 -1.99 -4.36
N SER A 99 2.00 -0.74 -4.81
CA SER A 99 0.86 0.21 -4.79
C SER A 99 1.11 1.41 -5.70
N GLY A 100 0.04 2.05 -6.17
CA GLY A 100 0.13 3.32 -6.91
C GLY A 100 0.75 4.45 -6.07
N SER A 101 0.56 4.45 -4.74
CA SER A 101 1.17 5.45 -3.85
C SER A 101 2.69 5.34 -3.79
N THR A 102 3.25 4.12 -3.86
CA THR A 102 4.70 3.93 -3.94
C THR A 102 5.27 4.39 -5.28
N VAL A 103 4.52 4.20 -6.38
CA VAL A 103 4.87 4.76 -7.70
C VAL A 103 4.94 6.28 -7.62
N ASN A 104 3.86 6.93 -7.15
CA ASN A 104 3.79 8.38 -7.06
C ASN A 104 4.91 8.96 -6.17
N SER A 105 5.20 8.32 -5.04
CA SER A 105 6.27 8.74 -4.13
C SER A 105 7.65 8.61 -4.79
N MET A 106 7.91 7.50 -5.48
CA MET A 106 9.17 7.26 -6.19
C MET A 106 9.38 8.26 -7.32
N CYS A 107 8.37 8.45 -8.17
CA CYS A 107 8.43 9.39 -9.28
C CYS A 107 8.56 10.85 -8.79
N SER A 108 7.88 11.22 -7.72
CA SER A 108 8.03 12.54 -7.10
C SER A 108 9.45 12.77 -6.56
N LEU A 109 10.06 11.74 -5.98
CA LEU A 109 11.42 11.79 -5.44
C LEU A 109 12.48 11.92 -6.56
N LEU A 110 12.30 11.17 -7.66
CA LEU A 110 13.21 11.19 -8.82
C LEU A 110 12.97 12.41 -9.72
N GLY A 111 11.79 13.01 -9.69
CA GLY A 111 11.46 14.19 -10.52
C GLY A 111 11.42 13.86 -12.01
N ALA A 112 11.94 14.76 -12.84
CA ALA A 112 11.93 14.64 -14.30
C ALA A 112 12.68 13.41 -14.83
N ASP A 113 13.63 12.88 -14.08
CA ASP A 113 14.45 11.73 -14.48
C ASP A 113 13.80 10.37 -14.22
N ALA A 114 12.63 10.35 -13.56
CA ALA A 114 11.99 9.12 -13.12
C ALA A 114 11.76 8.11 -14.25
N ALA A 115 11.20 8.55 -15.38
CA ALA A 115 10.93 7.66 -16.50
C ALA A 115 12.20 7.10 -17.14
N ALA A 116 13.26 7.91 -17.26
CA ALA A 116 14.55 7.49 -17.83
C ALA A 116 15.24 6.48 -16.90
N LEU A 117 15.32 6.77 -15.60
CA LEU A 117 15.99 5.91 -14.61
C LEU A 117 15.26 4.58 -14.44
N LEU A 118 13.92 4.61 -14.35
CA LEU A 118 13.11 3.40 -14.23
C LEU A 118 13.04 2.61 -15.55
N GLY A 119 13.20 3.28 -16.69
CA GLY A 119 13.33 2.62 -18.01
C GLY A 119 14.62 1.80 -18.17
N GLY A 120 15.63 2.04 -17.36
CA GLY A 120 16.91 1.31 -17.35
C GLY A 120 16.91 0.02 -16.54
N VAL A 121 15.84 -0.26 -15.79
CA VAL A 121 15.71 -1.44 -14.92
C VAL A 121 14.40 -2.18 -15.22
N LEU A 122 14.30 -3.44 -14.80
CA LEU A 122 13.03 -4.16 -14.86
C LEU A 122 12.04 -3.54 -13.86
N VAL A 123 10.86 -3.16 -14.34
CA VAL A 123 9.80 -2.60 -13.51
C VAL A 123 8.69 -3.63 -13.34
N ALA A 124 8.48 -4.07 -12.11
CA ALA A 124 7.44 -5.03 -11.76
C ALA A 124 6.30 -4.37 -10.97
N SER A 125 5.07 -4.63 -11.38
CA SER A 125 3.84 -4.09 -10.81
C SER A 125 2.98 -5.19 -10.21
N ILE A 126 2.44 -4.94 -9.01
CA ILE A 126 1.57 -5.89 -8.31
C ILE A 126 0.20 -6.08 -8.99
N GLY A 127 -0.20 -5.17 -9.86
CA GLY A 127 -1.50 -5.26 -10.52
C GLY A 127 -1.87 -4.04 -11.34
N PRO A 128 -3.05 -4.03 -11.98
CA PRO A 128 -3.44 -3.06 -13.00
C PRO A 128 -3.51 -1.61 -12.50
N ILE A 129 -3.94 -1.38 -11.27
CA ILE A 129 -4.00 -0.01 -10.67
C ILE A 129 -2.58 0.55 -10.53
N THR A 130 -1.63 -0.27 -10.09
CA THR A 130 -0.23 0.14 -9.94
C THR A 130 0.42 0.32 -11.32
N SER A 131 0.09 -0.52 -12.30
CA SER A 131 0.53 -0.38 -13.69
C SER A 131 0.01 0.91 -14.33
N ALA A 132 -1.25 1.28 -14.07
CA ALA A 132 -1.81 2.54 -14.55
C ALA A 132 -1.04 3.75 -13.97
N ALA A 133 -0.77 3.75 -12.67
CA ALA A 133 0.03 4.80 -12.03
C ALA A 133 1.45 4.93 -12.63
N LEU A 134 2.11 3.81 -12.93
CA LEU A 134 3.39 3.82 -13.64
C LEU A 134 3.27 4.48 -15.02
N THR A 135 2.25 4.11 -15.78
CA THR A 135 2.00 4.65 -17.13
C THR A 135 1.74 6.16 -17.10
N GLU A 136 1.02 6.66 -16.10
CA GLU A 136 0.80 8.11 -15.89
C GLU A 136 2.11 8.89 -15.71
N HIS A 137 3.13 8.24 -15.15
CA HIS A 137 4.49 8.81 -15.02
C HIS A 137 5.43 8.48 -16.21
N GLY A 138 4.89 7.94 -17.30
CA GLY A 138 5.68 7.58 -18.48
C GLY A 138 6.54 6.32 -18.33
N VAL A 139 6.31 5.53 -17.28
CA VAL A 139 7.03 4.28 -17.01
C VAL A 139 6.18 3.10 -17.44
N LYS A 140 6.72 2.26 -18.34
CA LYS A 140 6.05 1.03 -18.77
C LYS A 140 6.46 -0.13 -17.85
N PRO A 141 5.53 -0.79 -17.15
CA PRO A 141 5.86 -2.00 -16.39
C PRO A 141 6.33 -3.11 -17.33
N THR A 142 7.42 -3.79 -16.99
CA THR A 142 7.93 -4.95 -17.71
C THR A 142 7.15 -6.21 -17.35
N VAL A 143 6.81 -6.31 -16.04
CA VAL A 143 6.06 -7.45 -15.48
C VAL A 143 4.89 -6.92 -14.68
N THR A 144 3.71 -7.51 -14.85
CA THR A 144 2.55 -7.28 -13.98
C THR A 144 2.07 -8.62 -13.43
N ALA A 145 1.93 -8.72 -12.12
CA ALA A 145 1.44 -9.92 -11.48
C ALA A 145 0.00 -10.25 -11.91
N THR A 146 -0.32 -11.53 -12.07
CA THR A 146 -1.67 -12.03 -12.33
C THR A 146 -2.48 -12.19 -11.05
N GLU A 147 -1.80 -12.55 -9.95
CA GLU A 147 -2.34 -12.50 -8.60
C GLU A 147 -1.82 -11.24 -7.91
N TYR A 148 -2.73 -10.38 -7.44
CA TYR A 148 -2.42 -9.06 -6.89
C TYR A 148 -1.93 -9.14 -5.43
N THR A 149 -0.96 -10.04 -5.22
CA THR A 149 -0.28 -10.29 -3.95
C THR A 149 1.23 -10.12 -4.10
N VAL A 150 1.94 -10.01 -2.99
CA VAL A 150 3.42 -9.96 -3.03
C VAL A 150 3.96 -11.28 -3.57
N ASP A 151 3.37 -12.40 -3.17
CA ASP A 151 3.79 -13.73 -3.63
C ASP A 151 3.59 -13.86 -5.14
N GLY A 152 2.41 -13.46 -5.67
CA GLY A 152 2.16 -13.45 -7.12
C GLY A 152 3.10 -12.52 -7.90
N LEU A 153 3.55 -11.40 -7.28
CA LEU A 153 4.55 -10.53 -7.90
C LEU A 153 5.93 -11.18 -7.92
N LEU A 154 6.31 -11.90 -6.87
CA LEU A 154 7.57 -12.66 -6.81
C LEU A 154 7.56 -13.82 -7.81
N ASP A 155 6.46 -14.54 -7.93
CA ASP A 155 6.30 -15.62 -8.93
C ASP A 155 6.42 -15.09 -10.36
N ALA A 156 5.80 -13.95 -10.66
CA ALA A 156 5.90 -13.31 -11.97
C ALA A 156 7.34 -12.88 -12.31
N LEU A 157 8.09 -12.39 -11.31
CA LEU A 157 9.51 -12.08 -11.46
C LEU A 157 10.36 -13.34 -11.65
N ALA A 158 10.11 -14.38 -10.86
CA ALA A 158 10.84 -15.63 -10.96
C ALA A 158 10.68 -16.25 -12.37
N ILE A 159 9.48 -16.20 -12.93
CA ILE A 159 9.23 -16.64 -14.32
C ILE A 159 10.01 -15.78 -15.31
N HIS A 160 10.06 -14.46 -15.12
CA HIS A 160 10.77 -13.56 -16.02
C HIS A 160 12.29 -13.80 -16.03
N PHE A 161 12.88 -14.11 -14.87
CA PHE A 161 14.31 -14.37 -14.73
C PHE A 161 14.68 -15.85 -14.93
N ALA A 162 13.72 -16.75 -15.13
CA ALA A 162 14.00 -18.15 -15.39
C ALA A 162 14.82 -18.30 -16.69
N PRO A 163 15.88 -19.09 -16.70
CA PRO A 163 16.64 -19.37 -17.91
C PRO A 163 15.72 -20.10 -18.92
N SER A 164 15.80 -19.66 -20.18
CA SER A 164 15.07 -20.25 -21.33
C SER A 164 15.64 -21.60 -21.70
#